data_bf5083e4c56b05e2ac8868caa7dc392b
#
_entry.id   bf5083e4c56b05e2ac8868caa7dc392b
#
_cell.length_a   1.000
_cell.length_b   1.000
_cell.length_c   1.000
_cell.angle_alpha   90.00
_cell.angle_beta   90.00
_cell.angle_gamma   90.00
#
_symmetry.space_group_name_H-M   'P 1'
#
loop_
_entity.id
_entity.type
_entity.pdbx_description
1 polymer ?
#
loop_
_entity_poly.entity_id
_entity_poly.type
_entity_poly.pdbx_seq_one_letter_code
_entity_poly.pdbx_strand_id
1 'polypeptide(L)'
;MIEADRLIAATGPRDREEVQDRAIRPLSLAEYIGQPTVREQMELFIQAARGRGESLDHTLIFGPPGLGKTTLANIIAQEMGVSIKSTSGPVLERPGDLAALLTNLEPHDVLFIDEIHRLSPIVEEVLYPAMEDFQLDIMIGEGPAARSIKLDLPPFTLVGATTRAGMLTNPLRDRFGIVQRLEFYSTADLATIVSRSASILGLPLDPEGAFEIARRARGTPRIANRLLRRVRDFAEVRAKGHITKAVADLALNLLDVDEHGFDHQDRRLLLTMIEKFDGGPVGVDSLAAAISEERHTIEDVLEPYLIQQGYIMRTPRGRVVTRHAYLHFGLNIPSRLGEMPVVDEFLDAVDD
;
A
#
# COMPACT_ATOMS: atom_id res chain seq x y z
N MET A 1 3.22 23.44 41.96
CA MET A 1 4.03 23.56 40.73
C MET A 1 4.78 22.25 40.49
N ILE A 2 4.06 21.12 40.43
CA ILE A 2 4.58 19.77 40.09
C ILE A 2 3.41 18.98 39.44
N GLU A 3 3.03 19.30 38.22
CA GLU A 3 2.04 18.48 37.49
C GLU A 3 2.17 18.52 35.95
N ALA A 4 3.11 19.29 35.42
CA ALA A 4 3.31 19.39 33.97
C ALA A 4 4.32 18.37 33.39
N ASP A 5 5.08 17.67 34.24
CA ASP A 5 6.19 16.79 33.78
C ASP A 5 5.81 15.30 33.67
N ARG A 6 4.57 14.92 34.00
CA ARG A 6 4.12 13.52 33.89
C ARG A 6 3.43 13.12 32.62
N LEU A 7 3.17 14.05 31.71
CA LEU A 7 2.52 13.78 30.41
C LEU A 7 3.49 13.48 29.26
N ILE A 8 4.80 13.56 29.49
CA ILE A 8 5.83 13.33 28.44
C ILE A 8 6.46 11.92 28.52
N ALA A 9 6.08 11.08 29.45
CA ALA A 9 6.78 9.82 29.73
C ALA A 9 5.94 8.56 29.53
N ALA A 10 5.21 8.41 28.41
CA ALA A 10 4.58 7.14 28.09
C ALA A 10 4.32 6.95 26.57
N THR A 11 5.23 7.35 25.69
CA THR A 11 5.24 6.82 24.33
C THR A 11 5.92 5.46 24.36
N GLY A 12 5.13 4.39 24.25
CA GLY A 12 5.64 3.03 24.12
C GLY A 12 6.51 2.87 22.87
N PRO A 13 7.30 1.78 22.77
CA PRO A 13 8.14 1.54 21.59
C PRO A 13 7.39 1.60 20.24
N ARG A 14 6.12 1.16 20.20
CA ARG A 14 5.25 1.24 19.03
C ARG A 14 4.90 2.68 18.64
N ASP A 15 4.62 3.53 19.62
CA ASP A 15 4.31 4.94 19.38
C ASP A 15 5.51 5.69 18.78
N ARG A 16 6.74 5.34 19.19
CA ARG A 16 7.96 5.92 18.61
C ARG A 16 8.20 5.49 17.15
N GLU A 17 7.96 4.22 16.82
CA GLU A 17 8.07 3.73 15.45
C GLU A 17 7.03 4.42 14.54
N GLU A 18 5.80 4.59 14.99
CA GLU A 18 4.76 5.31 14.25
C GLU A 18 5.09 6.79 14.03
N VAL A 19 5.64 7.46 15.03
CA VAL A 19 6.10 8.86 14.90
C VAL A 19 7.23 8.96 13.88
N GLN A 20 8.20 8.03 13.93
CA GLN A 20 9.30 7.99 12.94
C GLN A 20 8.78 7.69 11.54
N ASP A 21 7.81 6.76 11.40
CA ASP A 21 7.19 6.46 10.12
C ASP A 21 6.44 7.66 9.52
N ARG A 22 5.82 8.48 10.35
CA ARG A 22 5.21 9.73 9.89
C ARG A 22 6.25 10.75 9.47
N ALA A 23 7.35 10.88 10.19
CA ALA A 23 8.41 11.85 9.91
C ALA A 23 9.11 11.61 8.57
N ILE A 24 9.26 10.35 8.15
CA ILE A 24 9.92 10.00 6.86
C ILE A 24 8.97 10.05 5.65
N ARG A 25 7.66 10.21 5.86
CA ARG A 25 6.72 10.30 4.73
C ARG A 25 6.94 11.59 3.96
N PRO A 26 6.91 11.55 2.61
CA PRO A 26 6.92 12.76 1.81
C PRO A 26 5.65 13.59 2.06
N LEU A 27 5.80 14.90 2.08
CA LEU A 27 4.71 15.84 2.31
C LEU A 27 4.26 16.56 1.03
N SER A 28 5.03 16.46 -0.06
CA SER A 28 4.73 17.10 -1.34
C SER A 28 4.95 16.13 -2.50
N LEU A 29 4.40 16.45 -3.68
CA LEU A 29 4.67 15.71 -4.93
C LEU A 29 6.14 15.79 -5.33
N ALA A 30 6.83 16.87 -5.02
CA ALA A 30 8.25 17.02 -5.29
C ALA A 30 9.12 16.03 -4.50
N GLU A 31 8.68 15.65 -3.29
CA GLU A 31 9.33 14.66 -2.44
C GLU A 31 8.88 13.22 -2.73
N TYR A 32 7.80 13.05 -3.51
CA TYR A 32 7.21 11.75 -3.82
C TYR A 32 8.02 11.07 -4.91
N ILE A 33 8.93 10.18 -4.49
CA ILE A 33 9.85 9.45 -5.37
C ILE A 33 9.11 8.29 -6.04
N GLY A 34 9.47 8.01 -7.29
CA GLY A 34 8.84 6.96 -8.11
C GLY A 34 7.46 7.35 -8.64
N GLN A 35 6.75 6.39 -9.21
CA GLN A 35 5.39 6.57 -9.77
C GLN A 35 5.30 7.77 -10.75
N PRO A 36 6.16 7.91 -11.77
CA PRO A 36 6.30 9.13 -12.56
C PRO A 36 5.00 9.58 -13.20
N THR A 37 4.25 8.65 -13.81
CA THR A 37 2.97 8.94 -14.47
C THR A 37 1.91 9.43 -13.47
N VAL A 38 1.82 8.77 -12.31
CA VAL A 38 0.87 9.17 -11.24
C VAL A 38 1.21 10.58 -10.74
N ARG A 39 2.51 10.84 -10.52
CA ARG A 39 2.98 12.14 -10.04
C ARG A 39 2.67 13.26 -11.04
N GLU A 40 2.98 13.06 -12.32
CA GLU A 40 2.73 14.03 -13.38
C GLU A 40 1.23 14.34 -13.53
N GLN A 41 0.38 13.30 -13.55
CA GLN A 41 -1.06 13.46 -13.64
C GLN A 41 -1.63 14.18 -12.42
N MET A 42 -1.22 13.79 -11.21
CA MET A 42 -1.71 14.43 -9.99
C MET A 42 -1.28 15.88 -9.89
N GLU A 43 -0.06 16.22 -10.29
CA GLU A 43 0.42 17.59 -10.35
C GLU A 43 -0.46 18.46 -11.28
N LEU A 44 -0.77 17.93 -12.47
CA LEU A 44 -1.64 18.61 -13.44
C LEU A 44 -3.05 18.82 -12.87
N PHE A 45 -3.67 17.79 -12.31
CA PHE A 45 -5.04 17.86 -11.81
C PHE A 45 -5.16 18.80 -10.59
N ILE A 46 -4.22 18.73 -9.67
CA ILE A 46 -4.16 19.60 -8.49
C ILE A 46 -3.97 21.06 -8.90
N GLN A 47 -3.03 21.34 -9.81
CA GLN A 47 -2.82 22.71 -10.31
C GLN A 47 -4.06 23.27 -11.01
N ALA A 48 -4.75 22.44 -11.80
CA ALA A 48 -5.97 22.84 -12.49
C ALA A 48 -7.12 23.15 -11.50
N ALA A 49 -7.36 22.28 -10.52
CA ALA A 49 -8.39 22.47 -9.49
C ALA A 49 -8.12 23.74 -8.66
N ARG A 50 -6.88 23.94 -8.21
CA ARG A 50 -6.46 25.15 -7.49
C ARG A 50 -6.64 26.41 -8.33
N GLY A 51 -6.28 26.36 -9.63
CA GLY A 51 -6.42 27.50 -10.54
C GLY A 51 -7.88 27.95 -10.73
N ARG A 52 -8.83 27.00 -10.62
CA ARG A 52 -10.27 27.28 -10.70
C ARG A 52 -10.90 27.59 -9.33
N GLY A 53 -10.19 27.34 -8.22
CA GLY A 53 -10.74 27.47 -6.86
C GLY A 53 -11.79 26.41 -6.54
N GLU A 54 -11.64 25.21 -7.11
CA GLU A 54 -12.56 24.09 -6.98
C GLU A 54 -11.96 22.96 -6.14
N SER A 55 -12.80 22.06 -5.63
CA SER A 55 -12.35 20.78 -5.09
C SER A 55 -11.73 19.94 -6.20
N LEU A 56 -10.74 19.09 -5.85
CA LEU A 56 -10.24 18.09 -6.78
C LEU A 56 -11.33 17.06 -7.05
N ASP A 57 -11.39 16.51 -8.25
CA ASP A 57 -12.27 15.38 -8.56
C ASP A 57 -12.03 14.22 -7.60
N HIS A 58 -13.10 13.47 -7.29
CA HIS A 58 -12.99 12.29 -6.46
C HIS A 58 -11.96 11.32 -7.05
N THR A 59 -11.03 10.88 -6.21
CA THR A 59 -9.84 10.13 -6.63
C THR A 59 -9.80 8.74 -6.02
N LEU A 60 -9.66 7.71 -6.87
CA LEU A 60 -9.44 6.33 -6.46
C LEU A 60 -7.96 5.97 -6.60
N ILE A 61 -7.33 5.53 -5.51
CA ILE A 61 -5.94 5.07 -5.50
C ILE A 61 -5.92 3.58 -5.20
N PHE A 62 -5.40 2.76 -6.11
CA PHE A 62 -5.37 1.32 -5.90
C PHE A 62 -4.01 0.70 -6.22
N GLY A 63 -3.75 -0.47 -5.68
CA GLY A 63 -2.50 -1.22 -5.86
C GLY A 63 -2.13 -2.02 -4.62
N PRO A 64 -1.09 -2.86 -4.69
CA PRO A 64 -0.60 -3.67 -3.59
C PRO A 64 -0.40 -2.90 -2.27
N PRO A 65 -0.39 -3.57 -1.11
CA PRO A 65 -0.19 -2.90 0.17
C PRO A 65 1.23 -2.32 0.28
N GLY A 66 1.35 -1.19 1.00
CA GLY A 66 2.65 -0.59 1.31
C GLY A 66 3.26 0.28 0.22
N LEU A 67 2.57 0.53 -0.89
CA LEU A 67 3.05 1.37 -2.00
C LEU A 67 2.84 2.88 -1.81
N GLY A 68 2.21 3.32 -0.72
CA GLY A 68 2.06 4.74 -0.41
C GLY A 68 0.70 5.35 -0.74
N LYS A 69 -0.38 4.57 -0.84
CA LYS A 69 -1.76 5.08 -1.09
C LYS A 69 -2.17 6.16 -0.09
N THR A 70 -2.02 5.89 1.20
CA THR A 70 -2.29 6.85 2.28
C THR A 70 -1.37 8.07 2.22
N THR A 71 -0.11 7.88 1.81
CA THR A 71 0.85 8.97 1.62
C THR A 71 0.40 9.90 0.51
N LEU A 72 -0.01 9.35 -0.64
CA LEU A 72 -0.50 10.16 -1.76
C LEU A 72 -1.77 10.94 -1.39
N ALA A 73 -2.70 10.34 -0.61
CA ALA A 73 -3.88 11.03 -0.11
C ALA A 73 -3.52 12.25 0.77
N ASN A 74 -2.52 12.10 1.65
CA ASN A 74 -2.03 13.23 2.45
C ASN A 74 -1.36 14.30 1.61
N ILE A 75 -0.57 13.92 0.59
CA ILE A 75 0.04 14.86 -0.34
C ILE A 75 -1.03 15.64 -1.10
N ILE A 76 -2.09 14.97 -1.58
CA ILE A 76 -3.21 15.65 -2.26
C ILE A 76 -3.79 16.75 -1.38
N ALA A 77 -4.11 16.46 -0.12
CA ALA A 77 -4.66 17.46 0.80
C ALA A 77 -3.66 18.60 1.05
N GLN A 78 -2.40 18.29 1.26
CA GLN A 78 -1.33 19.27 1.47
C GLN A 78 -1.15 20.18 0.27
N GLU A 79 -1.08 19.62 -0.93
CA GLU A 79 -0.93 20.39 -2.18
C GLU A 79 -2.17 21.21 -2.51
N MET A 80 -3.38 20.73 -2.18
CA MET A 80 -4.62 21.50 -2.28
C MET A 80 -4.71 22.59 -1.21
N GLY A 81 -3.93 22.51 -0.12
CA GLY A 81 -3.95 23.45 1.00
C GLY A 81 -5.18 23.33 1.90
N VAL A 82 -5.72 22.11 2.04
CA VAL A 82 -6.95 21.81 2.78
C VAL A 82 -6.71 20.73 3.85
N SER A 83 -7.70 20.57 4.75
CA SER A 83 -7.65 19.52 5.77
C SER A 83 -7.98 18.13 5.20
N ILE A 84 -7.46 17.09 5.85
CA ILE A 84 -7.80 15.70 5.54
C ILE A 84 -8.48 15.04 6.74
N LYS A 85 -9.65 14.45 6.52
CA LYS A 85 -10.33 13.57 7.47
C LYS A 85 -10.09 12.13 7.00
N SER A 86 -9.54 11.30 7.86
CA SER A 86 -9.16 9.93 7.49
C SER A 86 -9.99 8.91 8.25
N THR A 87 -10.47 7.91 7.53
CA THR A 87 -11.19 6.76 8.08
C THR A 87 -10.86 5.50 7.25
N SER A 88 -11.52 4.39 7.53
CA SER A 88 -11.39 3.16 6.74
C SER A 88 -12.75 2.49 6.55
N GLY A 89 -12.90 1.71 5.47
CA GLY A 89 -14.13 0.99 5.18
C GLY A 89 -14.64 0.17 6.35
N PRO A 90 -13.81 -0.65 7.04
CA PRO A 90 -14.24 -1.43 8.21
C PRO A 90 -14.75 -0.63 9.40
N VAL A 91 -14.37 0.62 9.54
CA VAL A 91 -14.82 1.50 10.65
C VAL A 91 -16.19 2.10 10.37
N LEU A 92 -16.55 2.24 9.09
CA LEU A 92 -17.83 2.78 8.66
C LEU A 92 -18.88 1.67 8.61
N GLU A 93 -19.38 1.28 9.77
CA GLU A 93 -20.36 0.19 9.88
C GLU A 93 -21.79 0.63 9.53
N ARG A 94 -22.13 1.88 9.82
CA ARG A 94 -23.49 2.42 9.71
C ARG A 94 -23.50 3.69 8.87
N PRO A 95 -24.62 3.97 8.17
CA PRO A 95 -24.82 5.24 7.45
C PRO A 95 -24.55 6.49 8.30
N GLY A 96 -24.90 6.44 9.59
CA GLY A 96 -24.68 7.55 10.52
C GLY A 96 -23.20 7.86 10.79
N ASP A 97 -22.33 6.87 10.72
CA ASP A 97 -20.89 7.07 10.90
C ASP A 97 -20.32 7.89 9.75
N LEU A 98 -20.71 7.57 8.52
CA LEU A 98 -20.35 8.32 7.32
C LEU A 98 -20.98 9.72 7.33
N ALA A 99 -22.27 9.83 7.68
CA ALA A 99 -22.97 11.11 7.76
C ALA A 99 -22.28 12.08 8.74
N ALA A 100 -21.86 11.58 9.91
CA ALA A 100 -21.14 12.37 10.89
C ALA A 100 -19.78 12.90 10.35
N LEU A 101 -19.07 12.13 9.54
CA LEU A 101 -17.83 12.59 8.89
C LEU A 101 -18.12 13.65 7.82
N LEU A 102 -19.10 13.40 6.94
CA LEU A 102 -19.44 14.29 5.83
C LEU A 102 -19.92 15.67 6.32
N THR A 103 -20.76 15.69 7.36
CA THR A 103 -21.29 16.96 7.93
C THR A 103 -20.24 17.79 8.68
N ASN A 104 -19.09 17.19 9.02
CA ASN A 104 -17.98 17.90 9.65
C ASN A 104 -16.88 18.33 8.66
N LEU A 105 -17.09 18.17 7.36
CA LEU A 105 -16.15 18.66 6.34
C LEU A 105 -16.32 20.17 6.13
N GLU A 106 -15.20 20.83 5.92
CA GLU A 106 -15.16 22.22 5.43
C GLU A 106 -15.07 22.25 3.89
N PRO A 107 -15.37 23.37 3.24
CA PRO A 107 -15.25 23.49 1.79
C PRO A 107 -13.87 23.05 1.30
N HIS A 108 -13.87 22.17 0.29
CA HIS A 108 -12.69 21.60 -0.37
C HIS A 108 -11.87 20.59 0.45
N ASP A 109 -12.27 20.26 1.68
CA ASP A 109 -11.61 19.24 2.50
C ASP A 109 -11.48 17.89 1.75
N VAL A 110 -10.50 17.11 2.13
CA VAL A 110 -10.31 15.74 1.66
C VAL A 110 -10.89 14.77 2.68
N LEU A 111 -11.80 13.92 2.24
CA LEU A 111 -12.22 12.72 2.97
C LEU A 111 -11.44 11.51 2.43
N PHE A 112 -10.58 10.93 3.24
CA PHE A 112 -9.82 9.73 2.88
C PHE A 112 -10.45 8.49 3.51
N ILE A 113 -10.80 7.49 2.66
CA ILE A 113 -11.33 6.19 3.10
C ILE A 113 -10.35 5.10 2.65
N ASP A 114 -9.62 4.52 3.61
CA ASP A 114 -8.76 3.37 3.32
C ASP A 114 -9.60 2.08 3.26
N GLU A 115 -9.16 1.10 2.46
CA GLU A 115 -9.87 -0.16 2.21
C GLU A 115 -11.36 0.06 1.84
N ILE A 116 -11.61 1.02 0.96
CA ILE A 116 -12.96 1.46 0.56
C ILE A 116 -13.82 0.32 0.00
N HIS A 117 -13.22 -0.74 -0.55
CA HIS A 117 -13.92 -1.95 -1.01
C HIS A 117 -14.59 -2.75 0.11
N ARG A 118 -14.35 -2.40 1.36
CA ARG A 118 -14.96 -3.03 2.54
C ARG A 118 -16.15 -2.25 3.10
N LEU A 119 -16.59 -1.20 2.43
CA LEU A 119 -17.82 -0.52 2.77
C LEU A 119 -19.01 -1.49 2.61
N SER A 120 -19.97 -1.39 3.50
CA SER A 120 -21.24 -2.11 3.34
C SER A 120 -22.08 -1.44 2.24
N PRO A 121 -22.94 -2.20 1.52
CA PRO A 121 -23.80 -1.61 0.49
C PRO A 121 -24.66 -0.45 0.98
N ILE A 122 -25.14 -0.51 2.22
CA ILE A 122 -25.97 0.54 2.82
C ILE A 122 -25.18 1.84 3.02
N VAL A 123 -23.89 1.74 3.35
CA VAL A 123 -23.01 2.91 3.49
C VAL A 123 -22.62 3.46 2.12
N GLU A 124 -22.41 2.60 1.12
CA GLU A 124 -22.17 3.02 -0.26
C GLU A 124 -23.34 3.83 -0.82
N GLU A 125 -24.59 3.41 -0.56
CA GLU A 125 -25.81 4.13 -1.02
C GLU A 125 -25.87 5.57 -0.49
N VAL A 126 -25.38 5.82 0.72
CA VAL A 126 -25.28 7.18 1.29
C VAL A 126 -24.18 7.98 0.64
N LEU A 127 -23.11 7.31 0.22
CA LEU A 127 -21.94 7.97 -0.38
C LEU A 127 -22.24 8.49 -1.80
N TYR A 128 -23.12 7.81 -2.57
CA TYR A 128 -23.40 8.18 -3.95
C TYR A 128 -23.92 9.62 -4.10
N PRO A 129 -25.04 10.05 -3.45
CA PRO A 129 -25.50 11.43 -3.58
C PRO A 129 -24.52 12.45 -2.97
N ALA A 130 -23.73 12.05 -1.98
CA ALA A 130 -22.69 12.90 -1.42
C ALA A 130 -21.57 13.17 -2.43
N MET A 131 -21.22 12.20 -3.29
CA MET A 131 -20.21 12.38 -4.34
C MET A 131 -20.74 13.11 -5.57
N GLU A 132 -21.98 12.87 -5.98
CA GLU A 132 -22.54 13.44 -7.22
C GLU A 132 -23.06 14.85 -7.01
N ASP A 133 -23.87 15.06 -5.98
CA ASP A 133 -24.66 16.28 -5.77
C ASP A 133 -24.22 17.07 -4.54
N PHE A 134 -23.23 16.60 -3.78
CA PHE A 134 -22.87 17.14 -2.47
C PHE A 134 -24.08 17.23 -1.53
N GLN A 135 -24.90 16.19 -1.52
CA GLN A 135 -26.10 16.08 -0.71
C GLN A 135 -26.10 14.79 0.11
N LEU A 136 -26.66 14.87 1.29
CA LEU A 136 -26.84 13.74 2.18
C LEU A 136 -28.32 13.53 2.45
N ASP A 137 -28.86 12.35 2.16
CA ASP A 137 -30.21 11.98 2.49
C ASP A 137 -30.27 11.36 3.90
N ILE A 138 -30.92 12.07 4.83
CA ILE A 138 -31.08 11.61 6.22
C ILE A 138 -32.54 11.23 6.47
N MET A 139 -32.76 9.98 6.90
CA MET A 139 -34.06 9.55 7.37
C MET A 139 -34.27 9.95 8.84
N ILE A 140 -35.30 10.76 9.10
CA ILE A 140 -35.68 11.19 10.44
C ILE A 140 -37.01 10.54 10.81
N GLY A 141 -37.08 9.88 11.98
CA GLY A 141 -38.22 9.16 12.47
C GLY A 141 -38.20 7.68 12.13
N GLU A 142 -39.16 6.95 12.63
CA GLU A 142 -39.30 5.50 12.42
C GLU A 142 -40.68 5.15 11.82
N GLY A 143 -40.75 4.05 11.09
CA GLY A 143 -41.95 3.51 10.48
C GLY A 143 -42.59 4.44 9.42
N PRO A 144 -43.93 4.39 9.24
CA PRO A 144 -44.61 5.13 8.18
C PRO A 144 -44.54 6.68 8.29
N ALA A 145 -44.11 7.19 9.45
CA ALA A 145 -43.92 8.62 9.69
C ALA A 145 -42.46 9.11 9.41
N ALA A 146 -41.58 8.21 9.01
CA ALA A 146 -40.23 8.59 8.64
C ALA A 146 -40.20 9.56 7.44
N ARG A 147 -39.40 10.60 7.54
CA ARG A 147 -39.22 11.59 6.48
C ARG A 147 -37.78 11.65 6.07
N SER A 148 -37.51 11.71 4.77
CA SER A 148 -36.20 12.03 4.23
C SER A 148 -35.99 13.55 4.25
N ILE A 149 -34.85 13.99 4.79
CA ILE A 149 -34.38 15.35 4.72
C ILE A 149 -33.06 15.36 3.93
N LYS A 150 -33.00 16.19 2.91
CA LYS A 150 -31.77 16.45 2.17
C LYS A 150 -30.96 17.54 2.87
N LEU A 151 -29.71 17.23 3.18
CA LEU A 151 -28.75 18.17 3.75
C LEU A 151 -27.68 18.45 2.71
N ASP A 152 -27.49 19.73 2.38
CA ASP A 152 -26.41 20.15 1.49
C ASP A 152 -25.06 20.04 2.22
N LEU A 153 -24.08 19.47 1.53
CA LEU A 153 -22.69 19.36 1.99
C LEU A 153 -21.81 20.39 1.28
N PRO A 154 -20.76 20.88 1.93
CA PRO A 154 -19.75 21.66 1.22
C PRO A 154 -19.09 20.80 0.15
N PRO A 155 -18.67 21.35 -1.00
CA PRO A 155 -17.86 20.63 -1.99
C PRO A 155 -16.61 20.05 -1.32
N PHE A 156 -16.35 18.78 -1.53
CA PHE A 156 -15.20 18.06 -0.95
C PHE A 156 -14.59 17.09 -1.96
N THR A 157 -13.40 16.61 -1.68
CA THR A 157 -12.76 15.55 -2.45
C THR A 157 -12.80 14.25 -1.67
N LEU A 158 -13.40 13.20 -2.24
CA LEU A 158 -13.25 11.85 -1.73
C LEU A 158 -11.98 11.23 -2.32
N VAL A 159 -11.07 10.75 -1.47
CA VAL A 159 -9.95 9.91 -1.86
C VAL A 159 -10.17 8.50 -1.32
N GLY A 160 -10.54 7.58 -2.19
CA GLY A 160 -10.69 6.17 -1.87
C GLY A 160 -9.40 5.40 -2.09
N ALA A 161 -8.99 4.56 -1.14
CA ALA A 161 -7.85 3.66 -1.31
C ALA A 161 -8.27 2.21 -1.21
N THR A 162 -7.69 1.34 -2.05
CA THR A 162 -7.97 -0.10 -2.01
C THR A 162 -6.80 -0.94 -2.50
N THR A 163 -6.66 -2.13 -1.95
CA THR A 163 -5.78 -3.18 -2.50
C THR A 163 -6.49 -4.01 -3.57
N ARG A 164 -7.83 -3.96 -3.63
CA ARG A 164 -8.69 -4.83 -4.44
C ARG A 164 -9.71 -4.03 -5.26
N ALA A 165 -9.23 -3.29 -6.26
CA ALA A 165 -10.10 -2.47 -7.12
C ALA A 165 -11.23 -3.26 -7.79
N GLY A 166 -11.01 -4.55 -8.09
CA GLY A 166 -12.04 -5.43 -8.67
C GLY A 166 -13.19 -5.81 -7.72
N MET A 167 -13.07 -5.51 -6.41
CA MET A 167 -14.15 -5.73 -5.44
C MET A 167 -15.05 -4.51 -5.24
N LEU A 168 -14.69 -3.36 -5.82
CA LEU A 168 -15.56 -2.19 -5.82
C LEU A 168 -16.78 -2.44 -6.71
N THR A 169 -17.94 -1.98 -6.24
CA THR A 169 -19.13 -1.95 -7.08
C THR A 169 -18.94 -1.02 -8.26
N ASN A 170 -19.51 -1.35 -9.41
CA ASN A 170 -19.44 -0.48 -10.59
C ASN A 170 -19.98 0.93 -10.30
N PRO A 171 -21.14 1.09 -9.61
CA PRO A 171 -21.65 2.41 -9.29
C PRO A 171 -20.69 3.27 -8.47
N LEU A 172 -19.98 2.70 -7.50
CA LEU A 172 -18.99 3.44 -6.72
C LEU A 172 -17.77 3.79 -7.58
N ARG A 173 -17.28 2.84 -8.36
CA ARG A 173 -16.09 3.02 -9.20
C ARG A 173 -16.29 4.12 -10.25
N ASP A 174 -17.46 4.16 -10.89
CA ASP A 174 -17.75 5.11 -11.98
C ASP A 174 -17.87 6.58 -11.49
N ARG A 175 -17.97 6.79 -10.17
CA ARG A 175 -18.02 8.11 -9.54
C ARG A 175 -16.64 8.72 -9.26
N PHE A 176 -15.57 7.97 -9.44
CA PHE A 176 -14.22 8.50 -9.35
C PHE A 176 -13.78 9.09 -10.69
N GLY A 177 -13.63 10.40 -10.76
CA GLY A 177 -13.13 11.11 -11.94
C GLY A 177 -11.64 10.89 -12.19
N ILE A 178 -10.87 10.59 -11.11
CA ILE A 178 -9.43 10.32 -11.18
C ILE A 178 -9.18 8.91 -10.64
N VAL A 179 -8.48 8.08 -11.42
CA VAL A 179 -8.15 6.70 -11.02
C VAL A 179 -6.64 6.51 -11.16
N GLN A 180 -5.96 6.23 -10.03
CA GLN A 180 -4.52 6.07 -9.96
C GLN A 180 -4.15 4.67 -9.51
N ARG A 181 -3.37 3.98 -10.34
CA ARG A 181 -2.79 2.68 -10.01
C ARG A 181 -1.36 2.88 -9.54
N LEU A 182 -1.06 2.43 -8.31
CA LEU A 182 0.32 2.38 -7.83
C LEU A 182 0.94 1.03 -8.17
N GLU A 183 2.16 1.09 -8.68
CA GLU A 183 2.95 -0.08 -9.06
C GLU A 183 4.11 -0.29 -8.09
N PHE A 184 4.72 -1.47 -8.14
CA PHE A 184 5.93 -1.72 -7.36
C PHE A 184 7.05 -0.80 -7.84
N TYR A 185 7.84 -0.33 -6.88
CA TYR A 185 8.93 0.59 -7.13
C TYR A 185 10.15 -0.13 -7.70
N SER A 186 10.90 0.54 -8.55
CA SER A 186 12.22 0.08 -8.97
C SER A 186 13.19 0.04 -7.79
N THR A 187 14.23 -0.79 -7.88
CA THR A 187 15.29 -0.82 -6.87
C THR A 187 15.98 0.54 -6.73
N ALA A 188 16.13 1.28 -7.84
CA ALA A 188 16.73 2.61 -7.83
C ALA A 188 15.87 3.63 -7.07
N ASP A 189 14.56 3.65 -7.30
CA ASP A 189 13.64 4.51 -6.56
C ASP A 189 13.65 4.17 -5.06
N LEU A 190 13.62 2.87 -4.72
CA LEU A 190 13.70 2.43 -3.33
C LEU A 190 15.03 2.80 -2.66
N ALA A 191 16.15 2.72 -3.36
CA ALA A 191 17.44 3.15 -2.83
C ALA A 191 17.45 4.66 -2.53
N THR A 192 16.81 5.45 -3.38
CA THR A 192 16.61 6.89 -3.15
C THR A 192 15.71 7.15 -1.93
N ILE A 193 14.60 6.40 -1.78
CA ILE A 193 13.70 6.47 -0.62
C ILE A 193 14.45 6.10 0.67
N VAL A 194 15.23 5.01 0.66
CA VAL A 194 16.02 4.55 1.81
C VAL A 194 17.05 5.60 2.20
N SER A 195 17.78 6.17 1.23
CA SER A 195 18.78 7.23 1.46
C SER A 195 18.14 8.48 2.06
N ARG A 196 16.98 8.92 1.53
CA ARG A 196 16.21 10.04 2.08
C ARG A 196 15.76 9.75 3.51
N SER A 197 15.21 8.56 3.75
CA SER A 197 14.75 8.16 5.09
C SER A 197 15.90 8.10 6.09
N ALA A 198 17.06 7.56 5.69
CA ALA A 198 18.26 7.52 6.52
C ALA A 198 18.75 8.93 6.86
N SER A 199 18.76 9.86 5.89
CA SER A 199 19.14 11.27 6.12
C SER A 199 18.21 11.94 7.14
N ILE A 200 16.89 11.77 7.02
CA ILE A 200 15.91 12.32 7.98
C ILE A 200 16.12 11.75 9.39
N LEU A 201 16.46 10.45 9.47
CA LEU A 201 16.71 9.76 10.74
C LEU A 201 18.13 10.00 11.29
N GLY A 202 18.99 10.73 10.57
CA GLY A 202 20.38 11.00 10.96
C GLY A 202 21.27 9.75 10.94
N LEU A 203 21.01 8.79 10.06
CA LEU A 203 21.74 7.53 9.99
C LEU A 203 22.86 7.62 8.94
N PRO A 204 24.13 7.34 9.31
CA PRO A 204 25.22 7.19 8.35
C PRO A 204 24.98 5.94 7.47
N LEU A 205 24.71 6.16 6.19
CA LEU A 205 24.37 5.13 5.21
C LEU A 205 25.14 5.35 3.92
N ASP A 206 25.88 4.33 3.47
CA ASP A 206 26.53 4.34 2.17
C ASP A 206 25.53 4.06 1.04
N PRO A 207 25.75 4.57 -0.19
CA PRO A 207 24.87 4.30 -1.33
C PRO A 207 24.71 2.80 -1.63
N GLU A 208 25.77 2.01 -1.49
CA GLU A 208 25.73 0.56 -1.69
C GLU A 208 24.93 -0.15 -0.58
N GLY A 209 24.94 0.38 0.64
CA GLY A 209 24.10 -0.09 1.75
C GLY A 209 22.63 0.20 1.49
N ALA A 210 22.32 1.41 0.97
CA ALA A 210 20.96 1.77 0.57
C ALA A 210 20.43 0.86 -0.54
N PHE A 211 21.27 0.59 -1.56
CA PHE A 211 20.92 -0.29 -2.66
C PHE A 211 20.69 -1.74 -2.19
N GLU A 212 21.52 -2.24 -1.25
CA GLU A 212 21.35 -3.58 -0.68
C GLU A 212 20.02 -3.73 0.07
N ILE A 213 19.62 -2.73 0.86
CA ILE A 213 18.31 -2.70 1.52
C ILE A 213 17.18 -2.61 0.49
N ALA A 214 17.33 -1.76 -0.53
CA ALA A 214 16.32 -1.51 -1.55
C ALA A 214 16.03 -2.76 -2.39
N ARG A 215 17.05 -3.50 -2.83
CA ARG A 215 16.86 -4.70 -3.66
C ARG A 215 16.13 -5.83 -2.93
N ARG A 216 16.24 -5.89 -1.58
CA ARG A 216 15.51 -6.86 -0.76
C ARG A 216 14.16 -6.35 -0.25
N ALA A 217 13.75 -5.14 -0.64
CA ALA A 217 12.51 -4.52 -0.16
C ALA A 217 11.25 -4.86 -0.98
N ARG A 218 11.35 -5.79 -1.93
CA ARG A 218 10.20 -6.31 -2.70
C ARG A 218 9.38 -5.20 -3.37
N GLY A 219 10.05 -4.22 -3.98
CA GLY A 219 9.36 -3.13 -4.66
C GLY A 219 8.49 -2.23 -3.76
N THR A 220 8.64 -2.31 -2.43
CA THR A 220 7.69 -1.72 -1.49
C THR A 220 8.35 -0.74 -0.53
N PRO A 221 8.02 0.57 -0.55
CA PRO A 221 8.58 1.57 0.36
C PRO A 221 8.40 1.26 1.85
N ARG A 222 7.24 0.70 2.23
CA ARG A 222 6.98 0.29 3.62
C ARG A 222 7.97 -0.78 4.09
N ILE A 223 8.26 -1.78 3.24
CA ILE A 223 9.23 -2.83 3.54
C ILE A 223 10.63 -2.24 3.57
N ALA A 224 11.02 -1.40 2.61
CA ALA A 224 12.31 -0.73 2.57
C ALA A 224 12.61 0.04 3.87
N ASN A 225 11.68 0.85 4.33
CA ASN A 225 11.80 1.59 5.58
C ASN A 225 11.84 0.68 6.82
N ARG A 226 11.06 -0.41 6.82
CA ARG A 226 11.12 -1.42 7.88
C ARG A 226 12.48 -2.10 7.94
N LEU A 227 13.03 -2.50 6.79
CA LEU A 227 14.36 -3.11 6.71
C LEU A 227 15.44 -2.11 7.11
N LEU A 228 15.39 -0.86 6.69
CA LEU A 228 16.32 0.19 7.12
C LEU A 228 16.40 0.30 8.64
N ARG A 229 15.26 0.29 9.33
CA ARG A 229 15.24 0.34 10.81
C ARG A 229 15.89 -0.89 11.45
N ARG A 230 15.63 -2.07 10.93
CA ARG A 230 16.26 -3.30 11.46
C ARG A 230 17.76 -3.34 11.18
N VAL A 231 18.19 -2.88 10.01
CA VAL A 231 19.61 -2.73 9.67
C VAL A 231 20.27 -1.68 10.56
N ARG A 232 19.59 -0.57 10.88
CA ARG A 232 20.04 0.42 11.85
C ARG A 232 20.31 -0.22 13.22
N ASP A 233 19.33 -0.97 13.76
CA ASP A 233 19.44 -1.62 15.06
C ASP A 233 20.68 -2.55 15.11
N PHE A 234 20.94 -3.28 14.02
CA PHE A 234 22.13 -4.11 13.87
C PHE A 234 23.42 -3.26 13.80
N ALA A 235 23.41 -2.18 13.01
CA ALA A 235 24.56 -1.32 12.83
C ALA A 235 24.96 -0.61 14.13
N GLU A 236 24.00 -0.13 14.91
CA GLU A 236 24.23 0.49 16.24
C GLU A 236 24.96 -0.48 17.19
N VAL A 237 24.56 -1.75 17.19
CA VAL A 237 25.14 -2.74 18.10
C VAL A 237 26.48 -3.30 17.61
N ARG A 238 26.63 -3.51 16.28
CA ARG A 238 27.75 -4.28 15.72
C ARG A 238 28.66 -3.52 14.77
N ALA A 239 28.27 -2.32 14.30
CA ALA A 239 28.98 -1.56 13.29
C ALA A 239 29.14 -0.07 13.60
N LYS A 240 29.12 0.32 14.89
CA LYS A 240 29.26 1.71 15.34
C LYS A 240 28.26 2.68 14.66
N GLY A 241 27.10 2.19 14.28
CA GLY A 241 26.02 2.96 13.68
C GLY A 241 26.16 3.25 12.18
N HIS A 242 27.22 2.82 11.52
CA HIS A 242 27.45 3.05 10.07
C HIS A 242 26.93 1.87 9.23
N ILE A 243 26.07 2.15 8.26
CA ILE A 243 25.46 1.16 7.39
C ILE A 243 26.17 1.12 6.04
N THR A 244 27.10 0.19 5.91
CA THR A 244 27.74 -0.17 4.64
C THR A 244 26.98 -1.31 3.96
N LYS A 245 27.32 -1.65 2.72
CA LYS A 245 26.78 -2.84 2.03
C LYS A 245 26.96 -4.11 2.86
N ALA A 246 28.17 -4.34 3.39
CA ALA A 246 28.45 -5.54 4.18
C ALA A 246 27.63 -5.62 5.47
N VAL A 247 27.42 -4.47 6.14
CA VAL A 247 26.57 -4.38 7.34
C VAL A 247 25.11 -4.65 6.99
N ALA A 248 24.61 -4.08 5.91
CA ALA A 248 23.25 -4.32 5.43
C ALA A 248 23.03 -5.80 5.08
N ASP A 249 23.96 -6.41 4.35
CA ASP A 249 23.90 -7.83 3.97
C ASP A 249 23.87 -8.73 5.22
N LEU A 250 24.78 -8.55 6.16
CA LEU A 250 24.82 -9.33 7.40
C LEU A 250 23.54 -9.18 8.23
N ALA A 251 23.01 -7.95 8.33
CA ALA A 251 21.79 -7.67 9.06
C ALA A 251 20.58 -8.34 8.41
N LEU A 252 20.45 -8.24 7.09
CA LEU A 252 19.33 -8.81 6.34
C LEU A 252 19.34 -10.33 6.34
N ASN A 253 20.52 -10.94 6.25
CA ASN A 253 20.69 -12.39 6.39
C ASN A 253 20.31 -12.87 7.82
N LEU A 254 20.65 -12.10 8.87
CA LEU A 254 20.22 -12.39 10.24
C LEU A 254 18.68 -12.30 10.40
N LEU A 255 18.02 -11.48 9.61
CA LEU A 255 16.57 -11.33 9.56
C LEU A 255 15.89 -12.38 8.67
N ASP A 256 16.65 -13.33 8.14
CA ASP A 256 16.17 -14.37 7.24
C ASP A 256 15.53 -13.83 5.95
N VAL A 257 16.01 -12.68 5.46
CA VAL A 257 15.64 -12.08 4.19
C VAL A 257 16.73 -12.38 3.17
N ASP A 258 16.42 -13.17 2.14
CA ASP A 258 17.39 -13.58 1.14
C ASP A 258 17.75 -12.49 0.12
N GLU A 259 18.60 -12.83 -0.85
CA GLU A 259 19.07 -11.90 -1.87
C GLU A 259 17.98 -11.33 -2.78
N HIS A 260 16.86 -12.06 -2.94
CA HIS A 260 15.69 -11.66 -3.70
C HIS A 260 14.61 -10.98 -2.84
N GLY A 261 14.88 -10.80 -1.55
CA GLY A 261 13.96 -10.19 -0.61
C GLY A 261 12.90 -11.16 -0.08
N PHE A 262 13.05 -12.46 -0.29
CA PHE A 262 12.10 -13.43 0.24
C PHE A 262 12.38 -13.67 1.72
N ASP A 263 11.32 -13.56 2.51
CA ASP A 263 11.34 -13.92 3.91
C ASP A 263 10.93 -15.40 4.10
N HIS A 264 10.85 -15.82 5.35
CA HIS A 264 10.45 -17.17 5.69
C HIS A 264 9.08 -17.57 5.11
N GLN A 265 8.11 -16.65 5.05
CA GLN A 265 6.77 -16.96 4.55
C GLN A 265 6.75 -17.16 3.03
N ASP A 266 7.48 -16.34 2.29
CA ASP A 266 7.61 -16.47 0.83
C ASP A 266 8.24 -17.82 0.47
N ARG A 267 9.38 -18.14 1.11
CA ARG A 267 10.06 -19.41 0.88
C ARG A 267 9.21 -20.61 1.28
N ARG A 268 8.50 -20.51 2.42
CA ARG A 268 7.58 -21.55 2.87
C ARG A 268 6.44 -21.79 1.88
N LEU A 269 5.87 -20.71 1.31
CA LEU A 269 4.83 -20.82 0.28
C LEU A 269 5.35 -21.55 -0.96
N LEU A 270 6.46 -21.07 -1.52
CA LEU A 270 7.06 -21.63 -2.73
C LEU A 270 7.50 -23.09 -2.54
N LEU A 271 8.22 -23.40 -1.45
CA LEU A 271 8.65 -24.78 -1.14
C LEU A 271 7.47 -25.72 -0.89
N THR A 272 6.42 -25.24 -0.20
CA THR A 272 5.20 -26.04 0.00
C THR A 272 4.53 -26.36 -1.34
N MET A 273 4.48 -25.40 -2.27
CA MET A 273 3.94 -25.66 -3.61
C MET A 273 4.80 -26.68 -4.37
N ILE A 274 6.11 -26.58 -4.29
CA ILE A 274 7.05 -27.52 -4.95
C ILE A 274 6.97 -28.92 -4.34
N GLU A 275 7.14 -29.03 -3.03
CA GLU A 275 7.33 -30.31 -2.34
C GLU A 275 6.02 -31.07 -2.09
N LYS A 276 4.94 -30.37 -1.75
CA LYS A 276 3.67 -31.00 -1.38
C LYS A 276 2.64 -31.08 -2.49
N PHE A 277 2.77 -30.20 -3.49
CA PHE A 277 1.82 -30.10 -4.59
C PHE A 277 2.48 -30.24 -5.98
N ASP A 278 3.69 -30.79 -6.04
CA ASP A 278 4.45 -30.97 -7.29
C ASP A 278 4.52 -29.71 -8.16
N GLY A 279 4.60 -28.53 -7.55
CA GLY A 279 4.62 -27.25 -8.24
C GLY A 279 3.25 -26.77 -8.74
N GLY A 280 2.18 -27.43 -8.40
CA GLY A 280 0.81 -27.07 -8.74
C GLY A 280 0.26 -27.77 -10.01
N PRO A 281 -0.97 -27.42 -10.43
CA PRO A 281 -1.82 -26.32 -9.91
C PRO A 281 -2.47 -26.63 -8.53
N VAL A 282 -2.49 -25.66 -7.65
CA VAL A 282 -3.04 -25.78 -6.30
C VAL A 282 -3.96 -24.59 -5.95
N GLY A 283 -5.08 -24.90 -5.29
CA GLY A 283 -6.03 -23.87 -4.82
C GLY A 283 -5.48 -23.09 -3.63
N VAL A 284 -5.88 -21.82 -3.50
CA VAL A 284 -5.42 -20.94 -2.41
C VAL A 284 -5.78 -21.48 -1.03
N ASP A 285 -6.97 -22.09 -0.89
CA ASP A 285 -7.43 -22.60 0.40
C ASP A 285 -6.59 -23.81 0.86
N SER A 286 -6.16 -24.65 -0.09
CA SER A 286 -5.24 -25.76 0.19
C SER A 286 -3.86 -25.24 0.58
N LEU A 287 -3.37 -24.16 -0.06
CA LEU A 287 -2.12 -23.52 0.31
C LEU A 287 -2.21 -22.89 1.69
N ALA A 288 -3.28 -22.14 1.97
CA ALA A 288 -3.54 -21.51 3.25
C ALA A 288 -3.48 -22.53 4.40
N ALA A 289 -4.19 -23.65 4.25
CA ALA A 289 -4.15 -24.75 5.20
C ALA A 289 -2.74 -25.36 5.34
N ALA A 290 -2.01 -25.55 4.23
CA ALA A 290 -0.70 -26.20 4.22
C ALA A 290 0.41 -25.37 4.88
N ILE A 291 0.32 -24.01 4.78
CA ILE A 291 1.31 -23.10 5.40
C ILE A 291 0.79 -22.47 6.69
N SER A 292 -0.42 -22.80 7.14
CA SER A 292 -1.07 -22.24 8.34
C SER A 292 -1.17 -20.70 8.30
N GLU A 293 -1.61 -20.18 7.14
CA GLU A 293 -1.85 -18.77 6.90
C GLU A 293 -3.28 -18.54 6.46
N GLU A 294 -3.76 -17.30 6.59
CA GLU A 294 -5.06 -16.92 6.05
C GLU A 294 -4.98 -16.76 4.51
N ARG A 295 -6.06 -17.12 3.83
CA ARG A 295 -6.21 -16.93 2.39
C ARG A 295 -5.85 -15.51 1.95
N HIS A 296 -6.34 -14.49 2.69
CA HIS A 296 -6.10 -13.09 2.39
C HIS A 296 -4.62 -12.69 2.47
N THR A 297 -3.87 -13.26 3.42
CA THR A 297 -2.42 -13.04 3.52
C THR A 297 -1.71 -13.53 2.25
N ILE A 298 -2.10 -14.69 1.74
CA ILE A 298 -1.52 -15.20 0.50
C ILE A 298 -1.87 -14.29 -0.67
N GLU A 299 -3.16 -13.98 -0.88
CA GLU A 299 -3.65 -13.25 -2.05
C GLU A 299 -3.22 -11.79 -2.10
N ASP A 300 -3.09 -11.12 -0.93
CA ASP A 300 -2.86 -9.68 -0.87
C ASP A 300 -1.41 -9.31 -0.55
N VAL A 301 -0.66 -10.20 0.14
CA VAL A 301 0.69 -9.88 0.64
C VAL A 301 1.77 -10.68 -0.06
N LEU A 302 1.61 -12.01 -0.16
CA LEU A 302 2.67 -12.89 -0.69
C LEU A 302 2.63 -12.99 -2.22
N GLU A 303 1.50 -13.37 -2.79
CA GLU A 303 1.36 -13.61 -4.24
C GLU A 303 1.68 -12.41 -5.13
N PRO A 304 1.25 -11.16 -4.84
CA PRO A 304 1.40 -10.06 -5.81
C PRO A 304 2.85 -9.85 -6.25
N TYR A 305 3.78 -9.87 -5.30
CA TYR A 305 5.19 -9.73 -5.60
C TYR A 305 5.75 -10.97 -6.32
N LEU A 306 5.42 -12.17 -5.83
CA LEU A 306 5.89 -13.43 -6.42
C LEU A 306 5.38 -13.63 -7.85
N ILE A 307 4.17 -13.18 -8.15
CA ILE A 307 3.60 -13.21 -9.51
C ILE A 307 4.33 -12.23 -10.41
N GLN A 308 4.54 -10.98 -9.96
CA GLN A 308 5.22 -9.97 -10.76
C GLN A 308 6.66 -10.36 -11.05
N GLN A 309 7.35 -10.98 -10.09
CA GLN A 309 8.72 -11.47 -10.28
C GLN A 309 8.77 -12.82 -11.01
N GLY A 310 7.63 -13.32 -11.48
CA GLY A 310 7.57 -14.52 -12.28
C GLY A 310 7.84 -15.84 -11.54
N TYR A 311 7.72 -15.89 -10.20
CA TYR A 311 7.89 -17.11 -9.41
C TYR A 311 6.63 -17.98 -9.34
N ILE A 312 5.46 -17.34 -9.42
CA ILE A 312 4.14 -17.98 -9.39
C ILE A 312 3.30 -17.47 -10.56
N MET A 313 2.48 -18.33 -11.13
CA MET A 313 1.42 -17.98 -12.08
C MET A 313 0.05 -18.37 -11.55
N ARG A 314 -0.96 -17.55 -11.82
CA ARG A 314 -2.36 -17.92 -11.61
C ARG A 314 -2.95 -18.55 -12.87
N THR A 315 -3.53 -19.71 -12.72
CA THR A 315 -4.24 -20.42 -13.79
C THR A 315 -5.69 -20.66 -13.38
N PRO A 316 -6.61 -21.00 -14.31
CA PRO A 316 -7.99 -21.36 -13.96
C PRO A 316 -8.10 -22.55 -12.97
N ARG A 317 -7.07 -23.40 -12.90
CA ARG A 317 -7.02 -24.55 -11.99
C ARG A 317 -6.38 -24.25 -10.64
N GLY A 318 -5.75 -23.08 -10.47
CA GLY A 318 -5.04 -22.69 -9.27
C GLY A 318 -3.67 -22.08 -9.54
N ARG A 319 -2.82 -22.04 -8.52
CA ARG A 319 -1.46 -21.48 -8.56
C ARG A 319 -0.46 -22.53 -9.00
N VAL A 320 0.49 -22.11 -9.83
CA VAL A 320 1.57 -22.96 -10.34
C VAL A 320 2.89 -22.21 -10.12
N VAL A 321 3.90 -22.89 -9.61
CA VAL A 321 5.25 -22.32 -9.56
C VAL A 321 5.90 -22.38 -10.94
N THR A 322 6.73 -21.38 -11.22
CA THR A 322 7.47 -21.29 -12.47
C THR A 322 8.85 -21.93 -12.37
N ARG A 323 9.55 -21.98 -13.49
CA ARG A 323 10.96 -22.37 -13.56
C ARG A 323 11.84 -21.53 -12.63
N HIS A 324 11.56 -20.21 -12.49
CA HIS A 324 12.32 -19.31 -11.63
C HIS A 324 12.34 -19.77 -10.16
N ALA A 325 11.22 -20.27 -9.65
CA ALA A 325 11.16 -20.77 -8.28
C ALA A 325 12.06 -21.99 -8.06
N TYR A 326 12.12 -22.93 -9.00
CA TYR A 326 13.02 -24.08 -8.89
C TYR A 326 14.49 -23.67 -8.93
N LEU A 327 14.84 -22.74 -9.85
CA LEU A 327 16.21 -22.21 -9.95
C LEU A 327 16.64 -21.49 -8.69
N HIS A 328 15.75 -20.69 -8.09
CA HIS A 328 16.00 -19.95 -6.86
C HIS A 328 16.41 -20.89 -5.70
N PHE A 329 15.77 -22.05 -5.59
CA PHE A 329 16.09 -23.04 -4.56
C PHE A 329 17.15 -24.07 -5.00
N GLY A 330 17.75 -23.95 -6.20
CA GLY A 330 18.70 -24.91 -6.71
C GLY A 330 18.11 -26.30 -6.97
N LEU A 331 16.79 -26.36 -7.20
CA LEU A 331 16.07 -27.61 -7.42
C LEU A 331 16.00 -28.00 -8.90
N ASN A 332 15.92 -29.30 -9.19
CA ASN A 332 15.74 -29.78 -10.55
C ASN A 332 14.39 -29.35 -11.11
N ILE A 333 14.40 -28.80 -12.32
CA ILE A 333 13.19 -28.36 -13.02
C ILE A 333 12.47 -29.58 -13.58
N PRO A 334 11.21 -29.84 -13.22
CA PRO A 334 10.43 -30.93 -13.80
C PRO A 334 10.28 -30.76 -15.33
N SER A 335 10.36 -31.87 -16.08
CA SER A 335 10.27 -31.86 -17.54
C SER A 335 9.00 -31.17 -18.09
N ARG A 336 7.90 -31.24 -17.37
CA ARG A 336 6.64 -30.55 -17.68
C ARG A 336 6.74 -29.01 -17.69
N LEU A 337 7.73 -28.42 -17.01
CA LEU A 337 7.98 -26.96 -16.98
C LEU A 337 9.00 -26.55 -18.03
N GLY A 338 9.70 -27.50 -18.66
CA GLY A 338 10.63 -27.22 -19.77
C GLY A 338 9.95 -26.77 -21.07
N GLU A 339 8.64 -27.00 -21.20
CA GLU A 339 7.82 -26.62 -22.34
C GLU A 339 7.08 -25.28 -22.14
N MET A 340 7.16 -24.66 -20.94
CA MET A 340 6.53 -23.37 -20.68
C MET A 340 7.42 -22.23 -21.19
N PRO A 341 6.84 -21.22 -21.91
CA PRO A 341 7.62 -20.10 -22.38
C PRO A 341 8.31 -19.39 -21.22
N VAL A 342 9.57 -19.00 -21.43
CA VAL A 342 10.33 -18.20 -20.48
C VAL A 342 9.69 -16.81 -20.41
N VAL A 343 9.36 -16.34 -19.22
CA VAL A 343 8.69 -15.04 -19.02
C VAL A 343 9.55 -13.86 -19.48
N ASP A 344 10.85 -14.05 -19.70
CA ASP A 344 11.80 -13.04 -20.17
C ASP A 344 11.46 -12.47 -21.57
N GLU A 345 10.71 -13.19 -22.42
CA GLU A 345 10.28 -12.69 -23.75
C GLU A 345 9.16 -11.61 -23.68
N PHE A 346 8.53 -11.42 -22.51
CA PHE A 346 7.47 -10.41 -22.35
C PHE A 346 7.94 -9.10 -21.70
N LEU A 347 9.13 -9.07 -21.10
CA LEU A 347 9.69 -7.85 -20.51
C LEU A 347 10.43 -6.99 -21.53
N ASP A 348 10.99 -7.59 -22.58
CA ASP A 348 11.69 -6.88 -23.66
C ASP A 348 10.74 -6.30 -24.75
N ALA A 349 9.44 -6.61 -24.70
CA ALA A 349 8.45 -6.15 -25.68
C ALA A 349 7.72 -4.86 -25.31
N VAL A 350 8.10 -4.20 -24.21
CA VAL A 350 7.45 -2.97 -23.73
C VAL A 350 8.34 -1.74 -23.90
N ASP A 351 9.59 -1.91 -24.38
CA ASP A 351 10.54 -0.83 -24.63
C ASP A 351 10.75 -0.47 -26.13
N ASP A 352 9.79 -0.81 -27.02
CA ASP A 352 9.75 -0.33 -28.41
C ASP A 352 8.52 0.56 -28.69
#